data_9a7a6bb726e8bd6516085eae6e201168
#
_entry.id   9a7a6bb726e8bd6516085eae6e201168
#
_cell.length_a   1.000
_cell.length_b   1.000
_cell.length_c   1.000
_cell.angle_alpha   90.00
_cell.angle_beta   90.00
_cell.angle_gamma   90.00
#
_symmetry.space_group_name_H-M   'P 1'
#
loop_
_entity.id
_entity.type
_entity.pdbx_description
1 polymer ?
#
loop_
_entity_poly.entity_id
_entity_poly.type
_entity_poly.pdbx_seq_one_letter_code
_entity_poly.pdbx_strand_id
1 'polypeptide(L)'
;MQYDWFQVNFLGCFLNLNLEFKTKLNHKQYSLSEPSVTPRVLHHWHQTGVITDRRAKGKGWSKFSFTELVWIKLIIRLREFGLSLDKIKIGKEDLSKYAAEDAESTFPLLDFYLLYVRSFKHLVNLRVFEDGHLLIGRETELFAQNNYDQKAKDFIHINFNALVK
;
A
#
# COMPACT_ATOMS: atom_id res chain seq x y z
N MET A 1 0.57 -5.51 16.87
CA MET A 1 1.91 -5.23 17.40
C MET A 1 2.56 -4.14 16.57
N GLN A 2 3.04 -3.11 17.21
CA GLN A 2 3.63 -1.95 16.56
C GLN A 2 5.03 -2.32 16.10
N TYR A 3 5.42 -1.88 14.91
CA TYR A 3 6.81 -1.96 14.43
C TYR A 3 7.67 -1.05 15.32
N ASP A 4 8.11 -1.51 16.49
CA ASP A 4 8.88 -0.68 17.43
C ASP A 4 10.21 -0.17 16.85
N TRP A 5 10.76 -0.87 15.85
CA TRP A 5 11.94 -0.41 15.12
C TRP A 5 11.60 0.62 14.02
N PHE A 6 10.32 0.70 13.60
CA PHE A 6 9.84 1.66 12.63
C PHE A 6 9.26 2.87 13.37
N GLN A 7 10.14 3.59 14.06
CA GLN A 7 9.70 4.80 14.73
C GLN A 7 9.13 5.77 13.68
N VAL A 8 7.98 6.34 13.98
CA VAL A 8 7.32 7.36 13.14
C VAL A 8 8.30 8.46 12.73
N ASN A 9 9.22 8.81 13.65
CA ASN A 9 10.29 9.78 13.39
C ASN A 9 11.27 9.31 12.30
N PHE A 10 11.63 8.02 12.26
CA PHE A 10 12.54 7.50 11.22
C PHE A 10 11.88 7.53 9.85
N LEU A 11 10.63 7.09 9.73
CA LEU A 11 9.87 7.15 8.49
C LEU A 11 9.76 8.59 7.98
N GLY A 12 9.40 9.52 8.88
CA GLY A 12 9.29 10.93 8.56
C GLY A 12 10.62 11.53 8.10
N CYS A 13 11.71 11.28 8.82
CA CYS A 13 13.04 11.74 8.44
C CYS A 13 13.49 11.16 7.10
N PHE A 14 13.30 9.85 6.88
CA PHE A 14 13.72 9.19 5.64
C PHE A 14 12.95 9.74 4.43
N LEU A 15 11.64 9.92 4.53
CA LEU A 15 10.81 10.48 3.47
C LEU A 15 11.10 11.97 3.24
N ASN A 16 11.40 12.72 4.29
CA ASN A 16 11.76 14.14 4.17
C ASN A 16 13.12 14.35 3.51
N LEU A 17 14.11 13.48 3.80
CA LEU A 17 15.40 13.50 3.10
C LEU A 17 15.26 13.19 1.60
N ASN A 18 14.15 12.57 1.19
CA ASN A 18 13.84 12.18 -0.19
C ASN A 18 12.57 12.88 -0.70
N LEU A 19 12.36 14.14 -0.31
CA LEU A 19 11.12 14.88 -0.57
C LEU A 19 10.76 14.94 -2.06
N GLU A 20 11.73 15.17 -2.94
CA GLU A 20 11.51 15.21 -4.39
C GLU A 20 10.94 13.88 -4.91
N PHE A 21 11.47 12.76 -4.43
CA PHE A 21 10.98 11.44 -4.82
C PHE A 21 9.58 11.18 -4.26
N LYS A 22 9.33 11.53 -2.99
CA LYS A 22 8.02 11.44 -2.36
C LYS A 22 6.97 12.24 -3.14
N THR A 23 7.28 13.47 -3.52
CA THR A 23 6.40 14.32 -4.33
C THR A 23 6.11 13.68 -5.68
N LYS A 24 7.11 13.14 -6.37
CA LYS A 24 6.92 12.41 -7.64
C LYS A 24 6.04 11.17 -7.50
N LEU A 25 6.21 10.40 -6.42
CA LEU A 25 5.37 9.22 -6.15
C LEU A 25 3.90 9.58 -5.95
N ASN A 26 3.63 10.72 -5.31
CA ASN A 26 2.28 11.14 -4.95
C ASN A 26 1.64 12.10 -5.95
N HIS A 27 2.37 12.55 -6.98
CA HIS A 27 1.83 13.37 -8.05
C HIS A 27 0.82 12.60 -8.90
N LYS A 28 -0.40 13.12 -9.02
CA LYS A 28 -1.52 12.50 -9.75
C LYS A 28 -1.43 12.78 -11.24
N GLN A 29 -0.84 11.86 -11.98
CA GLN A 29 -0.65 12.01 -13.43
C GLN A 29 -1.05 10.79 -14.25
N TYR A 30 -1.19 9.63 -13.63
CA TYR A 30 -1.42 8.38 -14.32
C TYR A 30 -2.90 8.10 -14.52
N SER A 31 -3.25 7.58 -15.69
CA SER A 31 -4.55 6.97 -15.94
C SER A 31 -4.45 5.48 -15.70
N LEU A 32 -5.50 4.89 -15.13
CA LEU A 32 -5.55 3.45 -14.95
C LEU A 32 -5.80 2.77 -16.31
N SER A 33 -4.91 1.85 -16.67
CA SER A 33 -4.97 1.08 -17.93
C SER A 33 -4.91 -0.43 -17.64
N GLU A 34 -5.68 -0.88 -16.63
CA GLU A 34 -5.76 -2.29 -16.26
C GLU A 34 -7.04 -2.91 -16.83
N PRO A 35 -6.93 -3.92 -17.72
CA PRO A 35 -8.11 -4.53 -18.37
C PRO A 35 -9.12 -5.13 -17.38
N SER A 36 -8.65 -5.60 -16.22
CA SER A 36 -9.49 -6.18 -15.17
C SER A 36 -10.28 -5.14 -14.36
N VAL A 37 -9.95 -3.85 -14.49
CA VAL A 37 -10.59 -2.77 -13.71
C VAL A 37 -11.42 -1.88 -14.64
N THR A 38 -12.67 -2.28 -14.83
CA THR A 38 -13.63 -1.48 -15.58
C THR A 38 -14.04 -0.21 -14.79
N PRO A 39 -14.58 0.82 -15.45
CA PRO A 39 -15.12 2.00 -14.75
C PRO A 39 -16.14 1.65 -13.66
N ARG A 40 -16.95 0.61 -13.89
CA ARG A 40 -17.93 0.12 -12.90
C ARG A 40 -17.24 -0.47 -11.65
N VAL A 41 -16.21 -1.27 -11.85
CA VAL A 41 -15.40 -1.84 -10.75
C VAL A 41 -14.73 -0.73 -9.96
N LEU A 42 -14.11 0.23 -10.65
CA LEU A 42 -13.46 1.37 -10.01
C LEU A 42 -14.46 2.21 -9.17
N HIS A 43 -15.65 2.48 -9.73
CA HIS A 43 -16.71 3.18 -9.02
C HIS A 43 -17.13 2.43 -7.75
N HIS A 44 -17.30 1.11 -7.83
CA HIS A 44 -17.63 0.27 -6.68
C HIS A 44 -16.53 0.33 -5.60
N TRP A 45 -15.25 0.31 -5.98
CA TRP A 45 -14.13 0.43 -5.05
C TRP A 45 -14.05 1.83 -4.38
N HIS A 46 -14.48 2.87 -5.07
CA HIS A 46 -14.66 4.20 -4.47
C HIS A 46 -15.80 4.19 -3.45
N GLN A 47 -16.94 3.59 -3.79
CA GLN A 47 -18.10 3.51 -2.87
C GLN A 47 -17.80 2.72 -1.61
N THR A 48 -17.04 1.62 -1.72
CA THR A 48 -16.62 0.80 -0.57
C THR A 48 -15.50 1.43 0.25
N GLY A 49 -14.88 2.51 -0.23
CA GLY A 49 -13.80 3.20 0.45
C GLY A 49 -12.43 2.51 0.33
N VAL A 50 -12.33 1.43 -0.45
CA VAL A 50 -11.04 0.75 -0.71
C VAL A 50 -10.10 1.66 -1.51
N ILE A 51 -10.65 2.48 -2.42
CA ILE A 51 -9.93 3.55 -3.10
C ILE A 51 -10.55 4.89 -2.69
N THR A 52 -9.73 5.90 -2.45
CA THR A 52 -10.20 7.24 -2.11
C THR A 52 -10.50 8.04 -3.38
N ASP A 53 -11.73 8.53 -3.53
CA ASP A 53 -12.08 9.45 -4.61
C ASP A 53 -11.74 10.89 -4.19
N ARG A 54 -10.69 11.44 -4.78
CA ARG A 54 -10.26 12.83 -4.51
C ARG A 54 -10.58 13.77 -5.68
N ARG A 55 -11.47 13.37 -6.60
CA ARG A 55 -11.90 14.25 -7.70
C ARG A 55 -12.72 15.41 -7.15
N ALA A 56 -12.44 16.62 -7.64
CA ALA A 56 -13.28 17.77 -7.34
C ALA A 56 -14.71 17.51 -7.84
N LYS A 57 -15.69 17.43 -6.94
CA LYS A 57 -17.11 17.18 -7.23
C LYS A 57 -17.40 15.87 -8.01
N GLY A 58 -16.50 14.86 -7.93
CA GLY A 58 -16.68 13.57 -8.61
C GLY A 58 -16.69 13.64 -10.15
N LYS A 59 -16.30 14.76 -10.75
CA LYS A 59 -16.31 14.96 -12.21
C LYS A 59 -14.92 14.70 -12.82
N GLY A 60 -14.93 14.21 -14.07
CA GLY A 60 -13.72 13.98 -14.87
C GLY A 60 -13.10 12.60 -14.68
N TRP A 61 -12.02 12.34 -15.41
CA TRP A 61 -11.27 11.10 -15.35
C TRP A 61 -10.42 11.04 -14.07
N SER A 62 -10.47 9.90 -13.38
CA SER A 62 -9.61 9.67 -12.21
C SER A 62 -8.15 9.64 -12.65
N LYS A 63 -7.34 10.49 -12.03
CA LYS A 63 -5.89 10.42 -12.09
C LYS A 63 -5.35 9.86 -10.79
N PHE A 64 -4.35 9.00 -10.92
CA PHE A 64 -3.73 8.30 -9.81
C PHE A 64 -2.26 8.71 -9.67
N SER A 65 -1.77 8.68 -8.46
CA SER A 65 -0.34 8.71 -8.19
C SER A 65 0.29 7.35 -8.45
N PHE A 66 1.62 7.28 -8.50
CA PHE A 66 2.28 5.99 -8.66
C PHE A 66 2.00 5.06 -7.47
N THR A 67 2.03 5.59 -6.26
CA THR A 67 1.71 4.82 -5.04
C THR A 67 0.27 4.30 -5.06
N GLU A 68 -0.70 5.10 -5.53
CA GLU A 68 -2.08 4.66 -5.71
C GLU A 68 -2.21 3.55 -6.77
N LEU A 69 -1.44 3.60 -7.85
CA LEU A 69 -1.42 2.51 -8.84
C LEU A 69 -0.86 1.20 -8.26
N VAL A 70 0.18 1.29 -7.44
CA VAL A 70 0.72 0.11 -6.74
C VAL A 70 -0.34 -0.46 -5.80
N TRP A 71 -1.06 0.39 -5.07
CA TRP A 71 -2.18 -0.05 -4.24
C TRP A 71 -3.28 -0.73 -5.07
N ILE A 72 -3.66 -0.17 -6.22
CA ILE A 72 -4.64 -0.78 -7.14
C ILE A 72 -4.18 -2.15 -7.63
N LYS A 73 -2.92 -2.29 -8.03
CA LYS A 73 -2.35 -3.59 -8.40
C LYS A 73 -2.42 -4.59 -7.25
N LEU A 74 -2.17 -4.14 -6.03
CA LEU A 74 -2.31 -4.98 -4.84
C LEU A 74 -3.77 -5.41 -4.62
N ILE A 75 -4.76 -4.52 -4.75
CA ILE A 75 -6.18 -4.86 -4.67
C ILE A 75 -6.50 -5.98 -5.68
N ILE A 76 -6.09 -5.81 -6.94
CA ILE A 76 -6.34 -6.81 -8.00
C ILE A 76 -5.79 -8.17 -7.56
N ARG A 77 -4.54 -8.20 -7.11
CA ARG A 77 -3.88 -9.43 -6.68
C ARG A 77 -4.60 -10.08 -5.48
N LEU A 78 -5.02 -9.29 -4.49
CA LEU A 78 -5.75 -9.78 -3.33
C LEU A 78 -7.15 -10.31 -3.72
N ARG A 79 -7.81 -9.69 -4.70
CA ARG A 79 -9.07 -10.17 -5.24
C ARG A 79 -8.91 -11.50 -6.01
N GLU A 80 -7.81 -11.68 -6.73
CA GLU A 80 -7.45 -12.96 -7.38
C GLU A 80 -7.27 -14.09 -6.34
N PHE A 81 -6.75 -13.78 -5.16
CA PHE A 81 -6.68 -14.71 -4.02
C PHE A 81 -8.00 -14.88 -3.27
N GLY A 82 -9.07 -14.20 -3.67
CA GLY A 82 -10.40 -14.37 -3.10
C GLY A 82 -10.70 -13.51 -1.87
N LEU A 83 -9.84 -12.55 -1.49
CA LEU A 83 -10.13 -11.66 -0.37
C LEU A 83 -11.34 -10.75 -0.68
N SER A 84 -12.22 -10.57 0.31
CA SER A 84 -13.32 -9.60 0.23
C SER A 84 -12.79 -8.15 0.28
N LEU A 85 -13.58 -7.20 -0.23
CA LEU A 85 -13.21 -5.78 -0.16
C LEU A 85 -13.12 -5.27 1.28
N ASP A 86 -13.91 -5.81 2.19
CA ASP A 86 -13.85 -5.44 3.61
C ASP A 86 -12.51 -5.84 4.24
N LYS A 87 -12.01 -7.05 3.95
CA LYS A 87 -10.68 -7.48 4.38
C LYS A 87 -9.56 -6.63 3.74
N ILE A 88 -9.67 -6.31 2.45
CA ILE A 88 -8.72 -5.44 1.76
C ILE A 88 -8.70 -4.02 2.37
N LYS A 89 -9.85 -3.54 2.87
CA LYS A 89 -9.93 -2.25 3.57
C LYS A 89 -9.13 -2.25 4.88
N ILE A 90 -9.13 -3.36 5.63
CA ILE A 90 -8.28 -3.51 6.82
C ILE A 90 -6.79 -3.36 6.44
N GLY A 91 -6.34 -4.04 5.39
CA GLY A 91 -4.98 -3.89 4.88
C GLY A 91 -4.65 -2.47 4.41
N LYS A 92 -5.63 -1.73 3.86
CA LYS A 92 -5.48 -0.30 3.55
C LYS A 92 -5.18 0.51 4.81
N GLU A 93 -5.91 0.26 5.89
CA GLU A 93 -5.73 0.95 7.16
C GLU A 93 -4.33 0.71 7.74
N ASP A 94 -3.82 -0.53 7.67
CA ASP A 94 -2.46 -0.85 8.09
C ASP A 94 -1.40 -0.07 7.29
N LEU A 95 -1.54 0.04 5.97
CA LEU A 95 -0.63 0.81 5.12
C LEU A 95 -0.73 2.32 5.33
N SER A 96 -1.89 2.80 5.77
CA SER A 96 -2.17 4.23 6.00
C SER A 96 -1.89 4.67 7.44
N LYS A 97 -1.52 3.76 8.34
CA LYS A 97 -1.40 3.99 9.78
C LYS A 97 -0.54 5.19 10.18
N TYR A 98 0.45 5.54 9.36
CA TYR A 98 1.36 6.66 9.62
C TYR A 98 1.07 7.88 8.74
N ALA A 99 -0.09 7.94 8.08
CA ALA A 99 -0.51 9.11 7.34
C ALA A 99 -0.93 10.21 8.34
N ALA A 100 -0.32 11.40 8.23
CA ALA A 100 -0.82 12.58 8.93
C ALA A 100 -2.08 13.08 8.22
N GLU A 101 -2.98 13.79 8.94
CA GLU A 101 -4.24 14.28 8.39
C GLU A 101 -4.03 15.20 7.17
N ASP A 102 -2.94 15.97 7.15
CA ASP A 102 -2.58 16.90 6.05
C ASP A 102 -1.50 16.34 5.11
N ALA A 103 -1.22 15.02 5.16
CA ALA A 103 -0.14 14.46 4.37
C ALA A 103 -0.53 14.33 2.89
N GLU A 104 0.40 14.68 1.99
CA GLU A 104 0.28 14.37 0.55
C GLU A 104 0.14 12.87 0.28
N SER A 105 0.74 12.04 1.13
CA SER A 105 0.74 10.58 0.99
C SER A 105 -0.43 9.94 1.73
N THR A 106 -1.20 9.14 1.00
CA THR A 106 -2.22 8.26 1.58
C THR A 106 -1.59 6.99 2.18
N PHE A 107 -0.43 6.57 1.68
CA PHE A 107 0.23 5.31 2.03
C PHE A 107 1.72 5.51 2.33
N PRO A 108 2.08 6.11 3.48
CA PRO A 108 3.49 6.39 3.82
C PRO A 108 4.38 5.14 3.84
N LEU A 109 3.85 3.99 4.24
CA LEU A 109 4.59 2.72 4.22
C LEU A 109 4.90 2.26 2.78
N LEU A 110 3.95 2.41 1.85
CA LEU A 110 4.23 2.10 0.44
C LEU A 110 5.28 3.05 -0.13
N ASP A 111 5.19 4.35 0.14
CA ASP A 111 6.19 5.34 -0.30
C ASP A 111 7.58 4.98 0.19
N PHE A 112 7.69 4.60 1.47
CA PHE A 112 8.95 4.16 2.06
C PHE A 112 9.52 2.93 1.34
N TYR A 113 8.73 1.87 1.19
CA TYR A 113 9.21 0.65 0.57
C TYR A 113 9.44 0.78 -0.94
N LEU A 114 8.72 1.65 -1.64
CA LEU A 114 9.00 2.00 -3.03
C LEU A 114 10.38 2.65 -3.17
N LEU A 115 10.68 3.62 -2.31
CA LEU A 115 12.00 4.23 -2.27
C LEU A 115 13.08 3.23 -1.86
N TYR A 116 12.78 2.39 -0.86
CA TYR A 116 13.70 1.38 -0.36
C TYR A 116 14.09 0.36 -1.44
N VAL A 117 13.12 -0.21 -2.16
CA VAL A 117 13.35 -1.15 -3.25
C VAL A 117 14.18 -0.51 -4.36
N ARG A 118 13.88 0.75 -4.69
CA ARG A 118 14.62 1.51 -5.70
C ARG A 118 16.08 1.75 -5.30
N SER A 119 16.31 2.13 -4.05
CA SER A 119 17.64 2.53 -3.57
C SER A 119 18.56 1.35 -3.26
N PHE A 120 18.01 0.30 -2.65
CA PHE A 120 18.80 -0.80 -2.10
C PHE A 120 18.65 -2.12 -2.85
N LYS A 121 17.70 -2.22 -3.79
CA LYS A 121 17.41 -3.43 -4.58
C LYS A 121 17.14 -4.70 -3.73
N HIS A 122 16.77 -4.52 -2.47
CA HIS A 122 16.43 -5.63 -1.59
C HIS A 122 15.04 -6.17 -1.91
N LEU A 123 14.84 -7.46 -1.60
CA LEU A 123 13.52 -8.08 -1.68
C LEU A 123 12.65 -7.58 -0.52
N VAL A 124 11.49 -7.06 -0.88
CA VAL A 124 10.42 -6.66 0.02
C VAL A 124 9.21 -7.50 -0.28
N ASN A 125 8.55 -7.98 0.76
CA ASN A 125 7.40 -8.85 0.67
C ASN A 125 6.24 -8.28 1.47
N LEU A 126 5.03 -8.69 1.08
CA LEU A 126 3.82 -8.47 1.87
C LEU A 126 3.33 -9.82 2.39
N ARG A 127 2.86 -9.82 3.63
CA ARG A 127 2.10 -10.92 4.22
C ARG A 127 0.70 -10.41 4.52
N VAL A 128 -0.30 -11.07 3.97
CA VAL A 128 -1.71 -10.70 4.16
C VAL A 128 -2.39 -11.87 4.87
N PHE A 129 -2.89 -11.59 6.05
CA PHE A 129 -3.51 -12.59 6.91
C PHE A 129 -4.99 -12.78 6.57
N GLU A 130 -5.56 -13.88 7.05
CA GLU A 130 -6.96 -14.22 6.80
C GLU A 130 -7.95 -13.14 7.26
N ASP A 131 -7.63 -12.42 8.33
CA ASP A 131 -8.44 -11.33 8.86
C ASP A 131 -8.32 -10.02 8.06
N GLY A 132 -7.45 -9.97 7.05
CA GLY A 132 -7.21 -8.81 6.18
C GLY A 132 -6.06 -7.92 6.63
N HIS A 133 -5.50 -8.14 7.81
CA HIS A 133 -4.30 -7.41 8.25
C HIS A 133 -3.12 -7.66 7.32
N LEU A 134 -2.30 -6.63 7.15
CA LEU A 134 -1.20 -6.63 6.20
C LEU A 134 0.10 -6.18 6.87
N LEU A 135 1.17 -6.92 6.60
CA LEU A 135 2.54 -6.54 6.94
C LEU A 135 3.35 -6.38 5.67
N ILE A 136 4.20 -5.36 5.62
CA ILE A 136 5.16 -5.14 4.54
C ILE A 136 6.57 -5.02 5.13
N GLY A 137 7.57 -5.66 4.51
CA GLY A 137 8.93 -5.61 5.01
C GLY A 137 9.86 -6.58 4.28
N ARG A 138 11.14 -6.56 4.71
CA ARG A 138 12.10 -7.59 4.32
C ARG A 138 11.75 -8.91 5.00
N GLU A 139 12.16 -10.03 4.45
CA GLU A 139 11.87 -11.36 5.00
C GLU A 139 12.34 -11.50 6.46
N THR A 140 13.52 -10.98 6.78
CA THR A 140 14.06 -10.98 8.16
C THR A 140 13.19 -10.20 9.14
N GLU A 141 12.61 -9.09 8.71
CA GLU A 141 11.72 -8.25 9.53
C GLU A 141 10.38 -8.95 9.75
N LEU A 142 9.81 -9.48 8.67
CA LEU A 142 8.56 -10.23 8.71
C LEU A 142 8.67 -11.52 9.54
N PHE A 143 9.84 -12.17 9.51
CA PHE A 143 10.11 -13.33 10.33
C PHE A 143 10.21 -12.98 11.82
N ALA A 144 10.92 -11.91 12.16
CA ALA A 144 11.03 -11.44 13.53
C ALA A 144 9.67 -11.10 14.15
N GLN A 145 8.76 -10.51 13.36
CA GLN A 145 7.40 -10.21 13.82
C GLN A 145 6.56 -11.47 14.08
N ASN A 146 6.67 -12.50 13.25
CA ASN A 146 5.96 -13.77 13.48
C ASN A 146 6.37 -14.45 14.79
N ASN A 147 7.62 -14.30 15.20
CA ASN A 147 8.11 -14.87 16.46
C ASN A 147 7.59 -14.13 17.70
N TYR A 148 7.18 -12.86 17.56
CA TYR A 148 6.57 -12.09 18.65
C TYR A 148 5.07 -12.37 18.79
N ASP A 149 4.35 -12.62 17.70
CA ASP A 149 2.96 -13.08 17.73
C ASP A 149 2.95 -14.60 17.83
N GLN A 150 2.87 -15.15 19.02
CA GLN A 150 2.90 -16.59 19.35
C GLN A 150 1.77 -17.44 18.68
N LYS A 151 0.99 -16.87 17.78
CA LYS A 151 0.00 -17.55 16.95
C LYS A 151 0.48 -17.54 15.51
N ALA A 152 1.02 -18.68 15.06
CA ALA A 152 1.23 -18.92 13.63
C ALA A 152 -0.11 -18.77 12.92
N LYS A 153 -0.29 -17.69 12.17
CA LYS A 153 -1.46 -17.47 11.31
C LYS A 153 -1.07 -17.78 9.88
N ASP A 154 -1.99 -18.38 9.14
CA ASP A 154 -1.82 -18.51 7.70
C ASP A 154 -1.84 -17.13 7.04
N PHE A 155 -1.04 -16.98 5.99
CA PHE A 155 -0.94 -15.73 5.26
C PHE A 155 -0.67 -15.96 3.76
N ILE A 156 -1.10 -15.01 2.96
CA ILE A 156 -0.75 -14.91 1.55
C ILE A 156 0.57 -14.13 1.47
N HIS A 157 1.55 -14.70 0.78
CA HIS A 157 2.85 -14.07 0.52
C HIS A 157 2.85 -13.43 -0.86
N ILE A 158 3.12 -12.13 -0.92
CA ILE A 158 3.18 -11.36 -2.17
C ILE A 158 4.56 -10.70 -2.29
N ASN A 159 5.23 -10.94 -3.42
CA ASN A 159 6.48 -10.26 -3.75
C ASN A 159 6.19 -8.81 -4.15
N PHE A 160 6.54 -7.87 -3.28
CA PHE A 160 6.31 -6.43 -3.52
C PHE A 160 7.09 -5.91 -4.72
N ASN A 161 8.33 -6.38 -4.92
CA ASN A 161 9.17 -5.97 -6.04
C ASN A 161 8.54 -6.32 -7.41
N ALA A 162 7.71 -7.36 -7.45
CA ALA A 162 6.98 -7.74 -8.66
C ALA A 162 5.80 -6.80 -8.98
N LEU A 163 5.21 -6.18 -7.95
CA LEU A 163 4.10 -5.21 -8.13
C LEU A 163 4.57 -3.88 -8.72
N VAL A 164 5.85 -3.52 -8.50
CA VAL A 164 6.41 -2.21 -8.87
C VAL A 164 7.20 -2.24 -10.17
N LYS A 165 7.27 -3.37 -10.84
CA LYS A 165 7.79 -3.51 -12.20
C LYS A 165 6.71 -3.18 -13.22
#